data_9b20b5300efca495ead358ed62e308f1
#
_entry.id   9b20b5300efca495ead358ed62e308f1
#
_cell.length_a   1.000
_cell.length_b   1.000
_cell.length_c   1.000
_cell.angle_alpha   90.00
_cell.angle_beta   90.00
_cell.angle_gamma   90.00
#
_symmetry.space_group_name_H-M   'P 1'
#
loop_
_entity.id
_entity.type
_entity.pdbx_description
1 polymer ?
#
loop_
_entity_poly.entity_id
_entity_poly.type
_entity_poly.pdbx_seq_one_letter_code
_entity_poly.pdbx_strand_id
1 'polypeptide(L)'
;SISKTFTATLATHAEATGKLKLTDTAASYLPELAGTDFGNLQLFHLGTHTVGGIPLQVPDEVQTREQLLEYFRTWKPAYKTGTMRTYANPSIGALGWITAKSLGQDFSTAMTQTIFQPLGLTSTYLSIPAQKMSSYAWGYNNDKKPVRVNPGMLDSEAYGIKTTASDLSTFVKANMGMLPLDSMLQAALNNTRKSYFSVGQMTQDLIWEEYAMPVDLPTLQEGNAPKLILNPTPVSAKVPAATPNSNVWVNKTGATNGFGAYVAFVPEKRFGVVLLANKNYPNAERVEIAHKIYSNLTGKQ
;
A
#
# COMPACT_ATOMS: atom_id res chain seq x y z
N SER A 1 -5.77 3.28 -2.93
CA SER A 1 -4.48 3.10 -2.20
C SER A 1 -4.38 1.78 -1.44
N ILE A 2 -5.43 0.99 -1.35
CA ILE A 2 -5.32 -0.40 -0.89
C ILE A 2 -4.40 -1.19 -1.83
N SER A 3 -4.36 -0.84 -3.11
CA SER A 3 -3.45 -1.41 -4.12
C SER A 3 -1.99 -1.43 -3.66
N LYS A 4 -1.56 -0.45 -2.89
CA LYS A 4 -0.19 -0.34 -2.38
C LYS A 4 0.21 -1.54 -1.51
N THR A 5 -0.74 -2.12 -0.78
CA THR A 5 -0.48 -3.30 0.06
C THR A 5 -0.17 -4.54 -0.78
N PHE A 6 -0.79 -4.66 -1.94
CA PHE A 6 -0.47 -5.70 -2.91
C PHE A 6 0.90 -5.49 -3.55
N THR A 7 1.23 -4.25 -3.89
CA THR A 7 2.57 -3.90 -4.41
C THR A 7 3.67 -4.21 -3.39
N ALA A 8 3.45 -3.87 -2.12
CA ALA A 8 4.35 -4.24 -1.03
C ALA A 8 4.51 -5.76 -0.92
N THR A 9 3.42 -6.52 -1.03
CA THR A 9 3.46 -7.99 -0.99
C THR A 9 4.24 -8.58 -2.16
N LEU A 10 4.10 -8.01 -3.38
CA LEU A 10 4.89 -8.44 -4.52
C LEU A 10 6.39 -8.17 -4.30
N ALA A 11 6.74 -7.02 -3.73
CA ALA A 11 8.13 -6.67 -3.43
C ALA A 11 8.74 -7.61 -2.38
N THR A 12 8.03 -7.90 -1.29
CA THR A 12 8.50 -8.84 -0.27
C THR A 12 8.55 -10.28 -0.78
N HIS A 13 7.68 -10.66 -1.71
CA HIS A 13 7.76 -11.95 -2.39
C HIS A 13 9.03 -12.05 -3.27
N ALA A 14 9.33 -10.99 -4.03
CA ALA A 14 10.56 -10.92 -4.81
C ALA A 14 11.80 -11.00 -3.90
N GLU A 15 11.76 -10.39 -2.72
CA GLU A 15 12.83 -10.52 -1.72
C GLU A 15 12.94 -11.96 -1.18
N ALA A 16 11.82 -12.59 -0.80
CA ALA A 16 11.80 -13.96 -0.29
C ALA A 16 12.33 -14.97 -1.31
N THR A 17 12.15 -14.70 -2.60
CA THR A 17 12.65 -15.56 -3.70
C THR A 17 14.04 -15.12 -4.22
N GLY A 18 14.70 -14.17 -3.54
CA GLY A 18 16.06 -13.75 -3.85
C GLY A 18 16.21 -12.88 -5.10
N LYS A 19 15.14 -12.27 -5.59
CA LYS A 19 15.15 -11.42 -6.80
C LYS A 19 15.50 -9.96 -6.53
N LEU A 20 15.27 -9.49 -5.32
CA LEU A 20 15.71 -8.19 -4.83
C LEU A 20 15.97 -8.25 -3.32
N LYS A 21 16.56 -7.19 -2.78
CA LYS A 21 16.62 -6.93 -1.34
C LYS A 21 16.08 -5.53 -1.07
N LEU A 22 15.23 -5.39 -0.07
CA LEU A 22 14.69 -4.07 0.30
C LEU A 22 15.76 -3.10 0.84
N THR A 23 16.91 -3.62 1.22
CA THR A 23 18.10 -2.82 1.59
C THR A 23 18.97 -2.41 0.42
N ASP A 24 18.74 -2.94 -0.79
CA ASP A 24 19.44 -2.50 -2.00
C ASP A 24 18.98 -1.09 -2.40
N THR A 25 19.80 -0.40 -3.19
CA THR A 25 19.45 0.93 -3.71
C THR A 25 18.61 0.84 -4.99
N ALA A 26 17.85 1.89 -5.27
CA ALA A 26 17.07 1.98 -6.51
C ALA A 26 17.96 1.86 -7.76
N ALA A 27 19.17 2.42 -7.74
CA ALA A 27 20.13 2.33 -8.86
C ALA A 27 20.59 0.89 -9.14
N SER A 28 20.51 -0.02 -8.17
CA SER A 28 20.82 -1.44 -8.40
C SER A 28 19.90 -2.09 -9.43
N TYR A 29 18.68 -1.55 -9.60
CA TYR A 29 17.66 -2.06 -10.53
C TYR A 29 17.34 -1.08 -11.65
N LEU A 30 17.60 0.20 -11.45
CA LEU A 30 17.47 1.28 -12.40
C LEU A 30 18.84 1.98 -12.57
N PRO A 31 19.81 1.34 -13.28
CA PRO A 31 21.18 1.85 -13.36
C PRO A 31 21.27 3.24 -14.00
N GLU A 32 20.24 3.65 -14.75
CA GLU A 32 20.10 5.00 -15.30
C GLU A 32 20.03 6.09 -14.21
N LEU A 33 19.73 5.70 -12.97
CA LEU A 33 19.66 6.59 -11.79
C LEU A 33 20.96 6.56 -10.96
N ALA A 34 22.00 5.89 -11.41
CA ALA A 34 23.28 5.84 -10.70
C ALA A 34 23.85 7.25 -10.45
N GLY A 35 24.30 7.50 -9.22
CA GLY A 35 24.85 8.79 -8.81
C GLY A 35 23.81 9.89 -8.53
N THR A 36 22.52 9.58 -8.58
CA THR A 36 21.45 10.52 -8.24
C THR A 36 20.93 10.30 -6.80
N ASP A 37 20.29 11.32 -6.25
CA ASP A 37 19.69 11.20 -4.91
C ASP A 37 18.64 10.09 -4.88
N PHE A 38 17.79 10.00 -5.91
CA PHE A 38 16.79 8.94 -6.00
C PHE A 38 17.42 7.55 -6.16
N GLY A 39 18.45 7.45 -7.00
CA GLY A 39 19.18 6.19 -7.22
C GLY A 39 19.83 5.63 -5.95
N ASN A 40 20.19 6.49 -5.01
CA ASN A 40 20.81 6.11 -3.73
C ASN A 40 19.82 5.70 -2.65
N LEU A 41 18.50 5.84 -2.89
CA LEU A 41 17.46 5.42 -1.94
C LEU A 41 17.45 3.90 -1.79
N GLN A 42 17.47 3.41 -0.57
CA GLN A 42 17.16 2.00 -0.30
C GLN A 42 15.67 1.74 -0.54
N LEU A 43 15.36 0.57 -1.08
CA LEU A 43 14.00 0.25 -1.55
C LEU A 43 12.93 0.32 -0.46
N PHE A 44 13.26 -0.03 0.79
CA PHE A 44 12.27 0.05 1.88
C PHE A 44 11.79 1.48 2.13
N HIS A 45 12.60 2.52 1.85
CA HIS A 45 12.14 3.91 1.95
C HIS A 45 11.02 4.24 0.98
N LEU A 46 11.01 3.58 -0.20
CA LEU A 46 9.94 3.73 -1.18
C LEU A 46 8.61 3.17 -0.65
N GLY A 47 8.65 2.06 0.09
CA GLY A 47 7.47 1.41 0.66
C GLY A 47 7.06 1.93 2.05
N THR A 48 7.81 2.85 2.63
CA THR A 48 7.51 3.45 3.94
C THR A 48 7.23 4.96 3.86
N HIS A 49 7.22 5.54 2.65
CA HIS A 49 7.04 6.97 2.42
C HIS A 49 8.09 7.87 3.10
N THR A 50 9.33 7.38 3.23
CA THR A 50 10.41 8.07 3.94
C THR A 50 11.58 8.47 3.04
N VAL A 51 11.31 8.68 1.75
CA VAL A 51 12.34 9.03 0.76
C VAL A 51 12.95 10.42 0.99
N GLY A 52 12.20 11.35 1.57
CA GLY A 52 12.67 12.72 1.83
C GLY A 52 11.90 13.82 1.10
N GLY A 53 10.59 13.62 0.87
CA GLY A 53 9.73 14.68 0.35
C GLY A 53 9.52 14.66 -1.17
N ILE A 54 9.16 13.52 -1.71
CA ILE A 54 8.65 13.46 -3.08
C ILE A 54 7.17 13.86 -3.11
N PRO A 55 6.66 14.57 -4.15
CA PRO A 55 5.26 14.96 -4.26
C PRO A 55 4.29 13.76 -4.21
N LEU A 56 3.06 14.02 -3.74
CA LEU A 56 2.00 13.00 -3.61
C LEU A 56 1.70 12.28 -4.93
N GLN A 57 1.68 13.03 -6.03
CA GLN A 57 1.37 12.54 -7.37
C GLN A 57 2.57 12.69 -8.31
N VAL A 58 2.68 11.81 -9.27
CA VAL A 58 3.54 12.04 -10.44
C VAL A 58 2.99 13.25 -11.19
N PRO A 59 3.83 14.23 -11.59
CA PRO A 59 3.36 15.37 -12.38
C PRO A 59 2.67 14.94 -13.68
N ASP A 60 1.62 15.66 -14.06
CA ASP A 60 0.79 15.32 -15.24
C ASP A 60 1.57 15.31 -16.56
N GLU A 61 2.65 16.10 -16.66
CA GLU A 61 3.53 16.14 -17.82
C GLU A 61 4.40 14.88 -17.97
N VAL A 62 4.53 14.05 -16.94
CA VAL A 62 5.28 12.80 -16.96
C VAL A 62 4.37 11.70 -17.53
N GLN A 63 4.51 11.42 -18.82
CA GLN A 63 3.63 10.54 -19.59
C GLN A 63 4.35 9.26 -20.08
N THR A 64 5.69 9.25 -20.07
CA THR A 64 6.51 8.13 -20.56
C THR A 64 7.47 7.64 -19.48
N ARG A 65 8.01 6.43 -19.64
CA ARG A 65 9.03 5.88 -18.74
C ARG A 65 10.33 6.69 -18.80
N GLU A 66 10.69 7.24 -19.95
CA GLU A 66 11.85 8.12 -20.11
C GLU A 66 11.66 9.40 -19.32
N GLN A 67 10.50 10.03 -19.39
CA GLN A 67 10.16 11.21 -18.60
C GLN A 67 10.12 10.90 -17.10
N LEU A 68 9.65 9.71 -16.70
CA LEU A 68 9.66 9.28 -15.32
C LEU A 68 11.10 9.09 -14.79
N LEU A 69 11.98 8.48 -15.58
CA LEU A 69 13.41 8.38 -15.24
C LEU A 69 14.04 9.75 -15.08
N GLU A 70 13.75 10.71 -15.96
CA GLU A 70 14.23 12.07 -15.84
C GLU A 70 13.68 12.79 -14.61
N TYR A 71 12.39 12.58 -14.29
CA TYR A 71 11.79 13.09 -13.07
C TYR A 71 12.50 12.57 -11.82
N PHE A 72 12.79 11.28 -11.74
CA PHE A 72 13.55 10.70 -10.64
C PHE A 72 15.02 11.13 -10.64
N ARG A 73 15.64 11.27 -11.80
CA ARG A 73 17.04 11.71 -11.93
C ARG A 73 17.26 13.12 -11.40
N THR A 74 16.31 14.01 -11.65
CA THR A 74 16.40 15.43 -11.27
C THR A 74 15.80 15.73 -9.90
N TRP A 75 15.06 14.76 -9.30
CA TRP A 75 14.48 14.93 -7.98
C TRP A 75 15.55 15.20 -6.92
N LYS A 76 15.23 16.14 -6.02
CA LYS A 76 16.06 16.47 -4.87
C LYS A 76 15.27 16.34 -3.59
N PRO A 77 15.82 15.71 -2.55
CA PRO A 77 15.12 15.57 -1.27
C PRO A 77 14.96 16.92 -0.58
N ALA A 78 13.76 17.20 -0.09
CA ALA A 78 13.46 18.34 0.78
C ALA A 78 13.84 18.04 2.23
N TYR A 79 13.93 16.77 2.60
CA TYR A 79 14.27 16.28 3.94
C TYR A 79 15.31 15.17 3.83
N LYS A 80 16.10 15.00 4.89
CA LYS A 80 16.98 13.83 4.99
C LYS A 80 16.14 12.55 4.94
N THR A 81 16.53 11.60 4.10
CA THR A 81 15.90 10.27 3.98
C THR A 81 15.76 9.61 5.35
N GLY A 82 14.59 9.04 5.64
CA GLY A 82 14.32 8.37 6.90
C GLY A 82 13.97 9.28 8.07
N THR A 83 13.77 10.59 7.87
CA THR A 83 13.44 11.54 8.95
C THR A 83 12.00 12.05 8.93
N MET A 84 11.38 12.04 7.75
CA MET A 84 10.01 12.51 7.54
C MET A 84 9.23 11.48 6.73
N ARG A 85 7.97 11.24 7.12
CA ARG A 85 7.00 10.53 6.31
C ARG A 85 6.29 11.53 5.41
N THR A 86 6.41 11.33 4.11
CA THR A 86 5.70 12.09 3.08
C THR A 86 4.98 11.12 2.17
N TYR A 87 3.70 10.94 2.38
CA TYR A 87 2.89 9.97 1.64
C TYR A 87 2.90 10.30 0.14
N ALA A 88 3.28 9.33 -0.71
CA ALA A 88 3.47 9.60 -2.13
C ALA A 88 3.22 8.36 -3.01
N ASN A 89 2.48 8.57 -4.10
CA ASN A 89 2.26 7.56 -5.13
C ASN A 89 3.55 7.23 -5.92
N PRO A 90 4.39 8.20 -6.33
CA PRO A 90 5.62 7.87 -7.05
C PRO A 90 6.63 7.08 -6.21
N SER A 91 6.56 7.17 -4.88
CA SER A 91 7.40 6.38 -3.97
C SER A 91 7.12 4.87 -4.12
N ILE A 92 5.94 4.45 -3.73
CA ILE A 92 5.53 3.03 -3.84
C ILE A 92 5.44 2.58 -5.30
N GLY A 93 5.06 3.48 -6.20
CA GLY A 93 5.02 3.21 -7.63
C GLY A 93 6.39 2.81 -8.18
N ALA A 94 7.45 3.51 -7.77
CA ALA A 94 8.82 3.15 -8.12
C ALA A 94 9.22 1.78 -7.55
N LEU A 95 8.82 1.46 -6.31
CA LEU A 95 9.06 0.14 -5.74
C LEU A 95 8.39 -0.96 -6.58
N GLY A 96 7.15 -0.76 -7.00
CA GLY A 96 6.44 -1.70 -7.86
C GLY A 96 7.13 -1.89 -9.22
N TRP A 97 7.54 -0.80 -9.85
CA TRP A 97 8.28 -0.85 -11.11
C TRP A 97 9.61 -1.58 -10.98
N ILE A 98 10.41 -1.25 -9.97
CA ILE A 98 11.68 -1.92 -9.65
C ILE A 98 11.46 -3.41 -9.40
N THR A 99 10.41 -3.77 -8.66
CA THR A 99 10.05 -5.16 -8.39
C THR A 99 9.74 -5.92 -9.68
N ALA A 100 8.92 -5.37 -10.55
CA ALA A 100 8.62 -5.96 -11.85
C ALA A 100 9.89 -6.16 -12.69
N LYS A 101 10.78 -5.18 -12.72
CA LYS A 101 12.09 -5.31 -13.38
C LYS A 101 12.94 -6.43 -12.79
N SER A 102 12.99 -6.56 -11.47
CA SER A 102 13.74 -7.64 -10.80
C SER A 102 13.21 -9.02 -11.13
N LEU A 103 11.91 -9.13 -11.43
CA LEU A 103 11.24 -10.36 -11.84
C LEU A 103 11.32 -10.63 -13.35
N GLY A 104 11.80 -9.66 -14.15
CA GLY A 104 11.84 -9.77 -15.61
C GLY A 104 10.46 -9.83 -16.27
N GLN A 105 9.44 -9.25 -15.64
CA GLN A 105 8.05 -9.25 -16.09
C GLN A 105 7.47 -7.83 -16.05
N ASP A 106 6.38 -7.59 -16.77
CA ASP A 106 5.57 -6.42 -16.52
C ASP A 106 4.82 -6.56 -15.18
N PHE A 107 4.48 -5.42 -14.57
CA PHE A 107 3.88 -5.39 -13.24
C PHE A 107 2.55 -6.15 -13.17
N SER A 108 1.71 -6.03 -14.19
CA SER A 108 0.38 -6.67 -14.21
C SER A 108 0.51 -8.19 -14.26
N THR A 109 1.40 -8.71 -15.10
CA THR A 109 1.70 -10.14 -15.19
C THR A 109 2.28 -10.66 -13.88
N ALA A 110 3.27 -9.98 -13.33
CA ALA A 110 3.90 -10.35 -12.06
C ALA A 110 2.88 -10.40 -10.91
N MET A 111 2.06 -9.36 -10.78
CA MET A 111 1.02 -9.27 -9.75
C MET A 111 -0.01 -10.39 -9.88
N THR A 112 -0.50 -10.62 -11.10
CA THR A 112 -1.51 -11.65 -11.37
C THR A 112 -0.99 -13.04 -11.06
N GLN A 113 0.17 -13.40 -11.57
CA GLN A 113 0.73 -14.75 -11.42
C GLN A 113 1.26 -15.04 -10.01
N THR A 114 1.80 -14.02 -9.33
CA THR A 114 2.46 -14.20 -8.04
C THR A 114 1.51 -14.01 -6.86
N ILE A 115 0.52 -13.12 -6.98
CA ILE A 115 -0.35 -12.75 -5.87
C ILE A 115 -1.81 -13.14 -6.13
N PHE A 116 -2.43 -12.64 -7.20
CA PHE A 116 -3.88 -12.86 -7.41
C PHE A 116 -4.25 -14.32 -7.59
N GLN A 117 -3.56 -15.02 -8.47
CA GLN A 117 -3.85 -16.43 -8.76
C GLN A 117 -3.57 -17.37 -7.57
N PRO A 118 -2.40 -17.31 -6.90
CA PRO A 118 -2.13 -18.15 -5.74
C PRO A 118 -3.08 -17.91 -4.56
N LEU A 119 -3.61 -16.69 -4.41
CA LEU A 119 -4.60 -16.38 -3.39
C LEU A 119 -6.05 -16.68 -3.82
N GLY A 120 -6.27 -17.11 -5.07
CA GLY A 120 -7.60 -17.37 -5.59
C GLY A 120 -8.47 -16.13 -5.77
N LEU A 121 -7.87 -14.96 -6.02
CA LEU A 121 -8.57 -13.69 -6.21
C LEU A 121 -9.09 -13.59 -7.65
N THR A 122 -10.21 -14.23 -7.93
CA THR A 122 -10.75 -14.40 -9.29
C THR A 122 -11.54 -13.19 -9.81
N SER A 123 -11.80 -12.22 -8.94
CA SER A 123 -12.50 -10.97 -9.26
C SER A 123 -11.67 -9.75 -8.92
N THR A 124 -10.33 -9.87 -9.05
CA THR A 124 -9.36 -8.80 -8.78
C THR A 124 -8.49 -8.59 -10.01
N TYR A 125 -8.42 -7.33 -10.47
CA TYR A 125 -7.80 -6.98 -11.74
C TYR A 125 -7.04 -5.65 -11.65
N LEU A 126 -5.98 -5.53 -12.43
CA LEU A 126 -5.40 -4.23 -12.81
C LEU A 126 -6.11 -3.67 -14.04
N SER A 127 -6.32 -4.50 -15.06
CA SER A 127 -7.20 -4.21 -16.21
C SER A 127 -8.37 -5.15 -16.20
N ILE A 128 -9.59 -4.62 -16.14
CA ILE A 128 -10.80 -5.43 -16.10
C ILE A 128 -11.04 -6.04 -17.48
N PRO A 129 -11.20 -7.38 -17.60
CA PRO A 129 -11.54 -8.02 -18.86
C PRO A 129 -12.85 -7.48 -19.44
N ALA A 130 -12.95 -7.37 -20.77
CA ALA A 130 -14.11 -6.82 -21.44
C ALA A 130 -15.44 -7.47 -21.02
N GLN A 131 -15.45 -8.80 -20.85
CA GLN A 131 -16.62 -9.56 -20.40
C GLN A 131 -17.02 -9.30 -18.93
N LYS A 132 -16.15 -8.65 -18.15
CA LYS A 132 -16.42 -8.29 -16.75
C LYS A 132 -16.75 -6.80 -16.55
N MET A 133 -16.68 -5.99 -17.60
CA MET A 133 -16.92 -4.55 -17.52
C MET A 133 -18.30 -4.18 -16.99
N SER A 134 -19.32 -5.01 -17.24
CA SER A 134 -20.67 -4.79 -16.70
C SER A 134 -20.75 -4.92 -15.19
N SER A 135 -19.81 -5.63 -14.57
CA SER A 135 -19.70 -5.78 -13.12
C SER A 135 -18.81 -4.73 -12.46
N TYR A 136 -18.16 -3.87 -13.26
CA TYR A 136 -17.35 -2.78 -12.73
C TYR A 136 -18.25 -1.64 -12.28
N ALA A 137 -18.27 -1.40 -10.97
CA ALA A 137 -19.08 -0.33 -10.38
C ALA A 137 -18.70 1.05 -10.92
N TRP A 138 -19.70 1.92 -11.05
CA TRP A 138 -19.47 3.35 -11.14
C TRP A 138 -19.28 3.92 -9.74
N GLY A 139 -18.23 4.72 -9.59
CA GLY A 139 -18.07 5.59 -8.43
C GLY A 139 -18.78 6.92 -8.68
N TYR A 140 -19.00 7.68 -7.63
CA TYR A 140 -19.64 8.99 -7.73
C TYR A 140 -18.78 10.05 -7.06
N ASN A 141 -18.45 11.09 -7.79
CA ASN A 141 -17.68 12.23 -7.27
C ASN A 141 -18.58 13.16 -6.42
N ASN A 142 -18.00 14.25 -5.92
CA ASN A 142 -18.72 15.22 -5.08
C ASN A 142 -19.90 15.88 -5.79
N ASP A 143 -19.86 16.00 -7.13
CA ASP A 143 -20.96 16.51 -7.96
C ASP A 143 -22.00 15.43 -8.30
N LYS A 144 -21.91 14.25 -7.69
CA LYS A 144 -22.74 13.09 -7.96
C LYS A 144 -22.66 12.58 -9.41
N LYS A 145 -21.58 12.90 -10.10
CA LYS A 145 -21.33 12.39 -11.47
C LYS A 145 -20.66 11.03 -11.41
N PRO A 146 -21.05 10.09 -12.28
CA PRO A 146 -20.41 8.79 -12.34
C PRO A 146 -18.98 8.94 -12.87
N VAL A 147 -18.04 8.29 -12.16
CA VAL A 147 -16.62 8.33 -12.51
C VAL A 147 -15.98 6.94 -12.30
N ARG A 148 -14.87 6.73 -12.95
CA ARG A 148 -13.95 5.60 -12.70
C ARG A 148 -12.55 6.15 -12.55
N VAL A 149 -11.63 5.31 -12.08
CA VAL A 149 -10.23 5.70 -11.92
C VAL A 149 -9.62 6.10 -13.26
N ASN A 150 -9.02 7.29 -13.30
CA ASN A 150 -8.29 7.75 -14.47
C ASN A 150 -6.93 7.06 -14.56
N PRO A 151 -6.51 6.62 -15.74
CA PRO A 151 -5.15 6.15 -15.96
C PRO A 151 -4.13 7.24 -15.65
N GLY A 152 -2.96 6.82 -15.17
CA GLY A 152 -1.84 7.71 -14.88
C GLY A 152 -0.52 6.96 -14.78
N MET A 153 0.58 7.69 -14.76
CA MET A 153 1.89 7.09 -14.57
C MET A 153 1.98 6.42 -13.20
N LEU A 154 2.39 5.15 -13.16
CA LEU A 154 2.44 4.31 -11.93
C LEU A 154 1.08 4.06 -11.26
N ASP A 155 -0.02 4.19 -12.00
CA ASP A 155 -1.37 3.93 -11.48
C ASP A 155 -1.55 2.49 -11.00
N SER A 156 -1.11 1.53 -11.79
CA SER A 156 -1.20 0.09 -11.48
C SER A 156 -0.51 -0.25 -10.17
N GLU A 157 0.66 0.33 -9.93
CA GLU A 157 1.48 0.10 -8.75
C GLU A 157 0.96 0.80 -7.49
N ALA A 158 0.24 1.92 -7.66
CA ALA A 158 -0.12 2.79 -6.53
C ALA A 158 -1.61 2.76 -6.16
N TYR A 159 -2.54 2.63 -7.13
CA TYR A 159 -3.99 2.74 -6.88
C TYR A 159 -4.87 2.03 -7.91
N GLY A 160 -4.30 1.21 -8.80
CA GLY A 160 -4.99 0.70 -9.98
C GLY A 160 -5.76 -0.61 -9.80
N ILE A 161 -5.70 -1.28 -8.66
CA ILE A 161 -6.41 -2.54 -8.45
C ILE A 161 -7.92 -2.30 -8.30
N LYS A 162 -8.70 -3.10 -9.04
CA LYS A 162 -10.16 -3.21 -8.92
C LYS A 162 -10.46 -4.57 -8.33
N THR A 163 -11.25 -4.61 -7.27
CA THR A 163 -11.49 -5.85 -6.52
C THR A 163 -12.90 -5.88 -5.94
N THR A 164 -13.25 -6.97 -5.28
CA THR A 164 -14.49 -7.15 -4.55
C THR A 164 -14.22 -7.26 -3.04
N ALA A 165 -15.25 -7.07 -2.22
CA ALA A 165 -15.13 -7.28 -0.78
C ALA A 165 -14.76 -8.74 -0.45
N SER A 166 -15.25 -9.71 -1.22
CA SER A 166 -14.93 -11.13 -1.05
C SER A 166 -13.43 -11.40 -1.26
N ASP A 167 -12.88 -10.97 -2.41
CA ASP A 167 -11.47 -11.17 -2.72
C ASP A 167 -10.57 -10.43 -1.72
N LEU A 168 -10.92 -9.20 -1.38
CA LEU A 168 -10.14 -8.42 -0.41
C LEU A 168 -10.20 -9.03 1.00
N SER A 169 -11.33 -9.64 1.39
CA SER A 169 -11.43 -10.41 2.63
C SER A 169 -10.52 -11.64 2.62
N THR A 170 -10.37 -12.29 1.47
CA THR A 170 -9.41 -13.40 1.30
C THR A 170 -7.97 -12.89 1.49
N PHE A 171 -7.62 -11.74 0.92
CA PHE A 171 -6.32 -11.12 1.12
C PHE A 171 -6.06 -10.75 2.60
N VAL A 172 -7.08 -10.25 3.31
CA VAL A 172 -7.00 -9.98 4.76
C VAL A 172 -6.76 -11.27 5.56
N LYS A 173 -7.48 -12.35 5.25
CA LYS A 173 -7.26 -13.66 5.87
C LYS A 173 -5.84 -14.18 5.62
N ALA A 174 -5.31 -14.00 4.42
CA ALA A 174 -3.94 -14.35 4.08
C ALA A 174 -2.93 -13.57 4.94
N ASN A 175 -3.14 -12.26 5.14
CA ASN A 175 -2.31 -11.41 5.99
C ASN A 175 -2.38 -11.79 7.48
N MET A 176 -3.44 -12.46 7.92
CA MET A 176 -3.58 -13.00 9.27
C MET A 176 -3.07 -14.46 9.41
N GLY A 177 -2.50 -15.04 8.36
CA GLY A 177 -2.03 -16.43 8.38
C GLY A 177 -3.14 -17.47 8.48
N MET A 178 -4.35 -17.15 8.00
CA MET A 178 -5.54 -17.99 8.12
C MET A 178 -5.78 -18.89 6.90
N LEU A 179 -4.90 -18.84 5.90
CA LEU A 179 -5.02 -19.63 4.67
C LEU A 179 -3.85 -20.61 4.53
N PRO A 180 -4.04 -21.79 3.93
CA PRO A 180 -2.97 -22.74 3.63
C PRO A 180 -2.19 -22.26 2.41
N LEU A 181 -1.19 -21.41 2.60
CA LEU A 181 -0.35 -20.84 1.54
C LEU A 181 1.00 -21.54 1.47
N ASP A 182 1.65 -21.46 0.31
CA ASP A 182 3.07 -21.83 0.24
C ASP A 182 3.92 -20.93 1.15
N SER A 183 5.09 -21.44 1.56
CA SER A 183 5.94 -20.78 2.56
C SER A 183 6.48 -19.42 2.08
N MET A 184 6.74 -19.25 0.78
CA MET A 184 7.28 -18.00 0.24
C MET A 184 6.22 -16.92 0.21
N LEU A 185 4.99 -17.24 -0.19
CA LEU A 185 3.89 -16.30 -0.18
C LEU A 185 3.51 -15.90 1.26
N GLN A 186 3.47 -16.85 2.19
CA GLN A 186 3.22 -16.53 3.60
C GLN A 186 4.34 -15.66 4.20
N ALA A 187 5.59 -15.95 3.88
CA ALA A 187 6.73 -15.13 4.30
C ALA A 187 6.64 -13.72 3.70
N ALA A 188 6.23 -13.60 2.45
CA ALA A 188 6.02 -12.30 1.80
C ALA A 188 4.98 -11.46 2.53
N LEU A 189 3.81 -12.03 2.83
CA LEU A 189 2.75 -11.36 3.58
C LEU A 189 3.24 -10.92 4.97
N ASN A 190 3.91 -11.81 5.70
CA ASN A 190 4.47 -11.50 7.01
C ASN A 190 5.51 -10.37 6.94
N ASN A 191 6.36 -10.36 5.92
CA ASN A 191 7.41 -9.38 5.75
C ASN A 191 6.89 -7.98 5.41
N THR A 192 5.68 -7.83 4.83
CA THR A 192 5.06 -6.52 4.66
C THR A 192 4.76 -5.85 6.00
N ARG A 193 4.64 -6.61 7.08
CA ARG A 193 4.30 -6.12 8.42
C ARG A 193 5.52 -5.99 9.34
N LYS A 194 6.71 -5.88 8.78
CA LYS A 194 7.90 -5.45 9.52
C LYS A 194 7.80 -3.95 9.81
N SER A 195 7.98 -3.58 11.09
CA SER A 195 7.86 -2.21 11.55
C SER A 195 9.14 -1.44 11.27
N TYR A 196 9.08 -0.42 10.44
CA TYR A 196 10.24 0.39 10.06
C TYR A 196 10.35 1.71 10.81
N PHE A 197 9.23 2.38 11.06
CA PHE A 197 9.23 3.72 11.68
C PHE A 197 8.06 3.90 12.64
N SER A 198 8.30 4.70 13.68
CA SER A 198 7.23 5.27 14.51
C SER A 198 6.83 6.64 13.96
N VAL A 199 5.52 6.87 13.88
CA VAL A 199 4.90 8.13 13.44
C VAL A 199 3.86 8.52 14.48
N GLY A 200 4.28 9.17 15.56
CA GLY A 200 3.43 9.33 16.75
C GLY A 200 3.05 7.96 17.32
N GLN A 201 1.75 7.69 17.48
CA GLN A 201 1.24 6.39 17.94
C GLN A 201 1.13 5.34 16.84
N MET A 202 1.20 5.75 15.57
CA MET A 202 1.21 4.85 14.43
C MET A 202 2.61 4.25 14.24
N THR A 203 2.66 3.00 13.82
CA THR A 203 3.85 2.35 13.28
C THR A 203 3.69 2.22 11.77
N GLN A 204 4.66 2.70 11.00
CA GLN A 204 4.73 2.51 9.56
C GLN A 204 5.49 1.23 9.25
N ASP A 205 4.78 0.26 8.71
CA ASP A 205 5.34 -0.95 8.10
C ASP A 205 5.61 -0.71 6.61
N LEU A 206 5.83 -1.76 5.85
CA LEU A 206 5.86 -1.63 4.39
C LEU A 206 4.43 -1.43 3.88
N ILE A 207 4.03 -0.18 3.72
CA ILE A 207 2.68 0.32 3.38
C ILE A 207 1.65 0.16 4.51
N TRP A 208 1.51 -1.02 5.14
CA TRP A 208 0.60 -1.17 6.26
C TRP A 208 0.93 -0.20 7.40
N GLU A 209 -0.09 0.18 8.13
CA GLU A 209 -0.01 1.05 9.30
C GLU A 209 -0.54 0.28 10.51
N GLU A 210 0.21 0.26 11.60
CA GLU A 210 -0.14 -0.51 12.79
C GLU A 210 -0.30 0.39 14.02
N TYR A 211 -1.16 -0.05 14.93
CA TYR A 211 -1.38 0.56 16.25
C TYR A 211 -1.37 -0.53 17.30
N ALA A 212 -0.65 -0.32 18.40
CA ALA A 212 -0.65 -1.27 19.52
C ALA A 212 -2.06 -1.39 20.13
N MET A 213 -2.49 -2.62 20.41
CA MET A 213 -3.77 -2.86 21.08
C MET A 213 -3.61 -2.82 22.62
N PRO A 214 -4.62 -2.33 23.35
CA PRO A 214 -5.87 -1.75 22.86
C PRO A 214 -5.67 -0.35 22.27
N VAL A 215 -6.40 -0.03 21.23
CA VAL A 215 -6.38 1.29 20.59
C VAL A 215 -7.78 1.90 20.60
N ASP A 216 -7.88 3.17 20.94
CA ASP A 216 -9.13 3.91 20.94
C ASP A 216 -9.46 4.55 19.59
N LEU A 217 -10.71 4.90 19.39
CA LEU A 217 -11.18 5.51 18.16
C LEU A 217 -10.48 6.84 17.83
N PRO A 218 -10.28 7.79 18.77
CA PRO A 218 -9.60 9.04 18.47
C PRO A 218 -8.18 8.83 17.93
N THR A 219 -7.41 7.91 18.49
CA THR A 219 -6.06 7.57 18.03
C THR A 219 -6.07 7.04 16.59
N LEU A 220 -7.00 6.14 16.27
CA LEU A 220 -7.18 5.62 14.91
C LEU A 220 -7.59 6.73 13.93
N GLN A 221 -8.52 7.60 14.33
CA GLN A 221 -8.97 8.71 13.48
C GLN A 221 -7.84 9.72 13.23
N GLU A 222 -7.05 10.04 14.25
CA GLU A 222 -5.89 10.92 14.08
C GLU A 222 -4.85 10.34 13.12
N GLY A 223 -4.52 9.06 13.26
CA GLY A 223 -3.55 8.36 12.41
C GLY A 223 -4.02 8.19 10.96
N ASN A 224 -5.32 8.25 10.71
CA ASN A 224 -5.92 8.17 9.37
C ASN A 224 -6.44 9.53 8.85
N ALA A 225 -6.09 10.64 9.53
CA ALA A 225 -6.53 11.96 9.13
C ALA A 225 -5.84 12.44 7.85
N PRO A 226 -6.53 13.25 7.02
CA PRO A 226 -5.96 13.79 5.78
C PRO A 226 -4.62 14.50 5.97
N LYS A 227 -4.38 15.12 7.13
CA LYS A 227 -3.11 15.79 7.44
C LYS A 227 -1.89 14.88 7.31
N LEU A 228 -2.01 13.57 7.61
CA LEU A 228 -0.92 12.60 7.48
C LEU A 228 -0.66 12.16 6.03
N ILE A 229 -1.56 12.47 5.12
CA ILE A 229 -1.39 12.27 3.68
C ILE A 229 -0.83 13.55 3.04
N LEU A 230 -1.30 14.71 3.48
CA LEU A 230 -1.01 15.98 2.85
C LEU A 230 0.25 16.68 3.41
N ASN A 231 0.64 16.38 4.64
CA ASN A 231 1.74 17.07 5.31
C ASN A 231 2.87 16.11 5.68
N PRO A 232 4.13 16.56 5.57
CA PRO A 232 5.27 15.84 6.11
C PRO A 232 5.13 15.63 7.62
N THR A 233 5.43 14.44 8.10
CA THR A 233 5.33 14.08 9.52
C THR A 233 6.66 13.47 9.99
N PRO A 234 7.26 13.94 11.09
CA PRO A 234 8.49 13.37 11.62
C PRO A 234 8.35 11.90 11.97
N VAL A 235 9.41 11.12 11.72
CA VAL A 235 9.47 9.69 12.03
C VAL A 235 10.71 9.36 12.84
N SER A 236 10.61 8.27 13.61
CA SER A 236 11.74 7.67 14.32
C SER A 236 11.94 6.23 13.83
N ALA A 237 13.16 5.89 13.44
CA ALA A 237 13.48 4.55 12.97
C ALA A 237 13.25 3.48 14.05
N LYS A 238 12.75 2.34 13.65
CA LYS A 238 12.61 1.12 14.46
C LYS A 238 13.49 0.02 13.90
N VAL A 239 13.85 -0.92 14.75
CA VAL A 239 14.49 -2.16 14.30
C VAL A 239 13.35 -3.16 14.01
N PRO A 240 13.18 -3.60 12.76
CA PRO A 240 12.10 -4.53 12.42
C PRO A 240 12.27 -5.85 13.18
N ALA A 241 11.18 -6.32 13.80
CA ALA A 241 11.14 -7.64 14.43
C ALA A 241 11.16 -8.75 13.35
N ALA A 242 11.65 -9.92 13.71
CA ALA A 242 11.70 -11.08 12.81
C ALA A 242 10.30 -11.58 12.44
N THR A 243 9.34 -11.46 13.37
CA THR A 243 7.93 -11.85 13.19
C THR A 243 7.03 -10.65 13.44
N PRO A 244 5.92 -10.50 12.67
CA PRO A 244 4.97 -9.43 12.90
C PRO A 244 4.26 -9.58 14.25
N ASN A 245 3.94 -8.45 14.89
CA ASN A 245 3.14 -8.44 16.10
C ASN A 245 1.69 -8.85 15.78
N SER A 246 1.09 -9.72 16.60
CA SER A 246 -0.30 -10.15 16.45
C SER A 246 -1.29 -9.27 17.21
N ASN A 247 -0.83 -8.61 18.30
CA ASN A 247 -1.68 -7.77 19.13
C ASN A 247 -1.64 -6.30 18.69
N VAL A 248 -2.05 -6.09 17.46
CA VAL A 248 -2.07 -4.77 16.80
C VAL A 248 -3.34 -4.63 15.96
N TRP A 249 -3.78 -3.38 15.81
CA TRP A 249 -4.71 -2.97 14.78
C TRP A 249 -3.90 -2.58 13.54
N VAL A 250 -4.06 -3.34 12.47
CA VAL A 250 -3.42 -3.09 11.18
C VAL A 250 -4.44 -2.47 10.25
N ASN A 251 -4.10 -1.39 9.56
CA ASN A 251 -5.04 -0.80 8.61
C ASN A 251 -4.40 -0.17 7.39
N LYS A 252 -5.26 0.09 6.40
CA LYS A 252 -4.98 0.94 5.24
C LYS A 252 -6.26 1.59 4.75
N THR A 253 -6.20 2.88 4.52
CA THR A 253 -7.23 3.64 3.81
C THR A 253 -6.94 3.67 2.31
N GLY A 254 -7.98 3.85 1.51
CA GLY A 254 -7.85 4.10 0.08
C GLY A 254 -8.97 4.99 -0.41
N ALA A 255 -8.64 5.95 -1.25
CA ALA A 255 -9.61 6.82 -1.89
C ALA A 255 -9.18 7.20 -3.29
N THR A 256 -10.14 7.26 -4.20
CA THR A 256 -10.04 7.92 -5.49
C THR A 256 -11.18 8.92 -5.62
N ASN A 257 -11.29 9.60 -6.75
CA ASN A 257 -12.31 10.63 -6.94
C ASN A 257 -13.75 10.13 -6.67
N GLY A 258 -14.04 8.87 -6.96
CA GLY A 258 -15.40 8.31 -6.83
C GLY A 258 -15.52 7.10 -5.91
N PHE A 259 -14.46 6.72 -5.19
CA PHE A 259 -14.45 5.52 -4.35
C PHE A 259 -13.75 5.77 -3.02
N GLY A 260 -14.22 5.08 -1.99
CA GLY A 260 -13.61 5.08 -0.68
C GLY A 260 -13.50 3.66 -0.14
N ALA A 261 -12.32 3.31 0.39
CA ALA A 261 -12.05 1.99 0.93
C ALA A 261 -11.34 2.09 2.29
N TYR A 262 -11.57 1.11 3.12
CA TYR A 262 -10.85 0.90 4.37
C TYR A 262 -10.73 -0.59 4.65
N VAL A 263 -9.54 -1.00 5.05
CA VAL A 263 -9.24 -2.36 5.48
C VAL A 263 -8.60 -2.28 6.85
N ALA A 264 -9.10 -3.08 7.78
CA ALA A 264 -8.49 -3.21 9.10
C ALA A 264 -8.57 -4.66 9.59
N PHE A 265 -7.58 -5.09 10.36
CA PHE A 265 -7.58 -6.40 11.00
C PHE A 265 -6.75 -6.43 12.28
N VAL A 266 -7.12 -7.33 13.18
CA VAL A 266 -6.41 -7.61 14.43
C VAL A 266 -6.08 -9.10 14.44
N PRO A 267 -4.85 -9.50 14.11
CA PRO A 267 -4.51 -10.91 13.93
C PRO A 267 -4.79 -11.78 15.16
N GLU A 268 -4.44 -11.33 16.36
CA GLU A 268 -4.68 -12.05 17.60
C GLU A 268 -6.16 -12.38 17.83
N LYS A 269 -7.07 -11.50 17.39
CA LYS A 269 -8.50 -11.69 17.51
C LYS A 269 -9.12 -12.40 16.30
N ARG A 270 -8.32 -12.70 15.28
CA ARG A 270 -8.81 -13.20 13.99
C ARG A 270 -9.96 -12.33 13.43
N PHE A 271 -9.87 -11.04 13.75
CA PHE A 271 -10.83 -10.03 13.29
C PHE A 271 -10.30 -9.36 12.02
N GLY A 272 -11.17 -9.17 11.04
CA GLY A 272 -10.89 -8.39 9.85
C GLY A 272 -12.16 -7.72 9.35
N VAL A 273 -12.02 -6.52 8.80
CA VAL A 273 -13.11 -5.76 8.20
C VAL A 273 -12.65 -5.12 6.89
N VAL A 274 -13.50 -5.21 5.89
CA VAL A 274 -13.34 -4.59 4.57
C VAL A 274 -14.54 -3.69 4.31
N LEU A 275 -14.27 -2.41 4.07
CA LEU A 275 -15.28 -1.43 3.69
C LEU A 275 -14.96 -0.91 2.28
N LEU A 276 -15.87 -1.18 1.34
CA LEU A 276 -15.78 -0.68 -0.03
C LEU A 276 -17.01 0.15 -0.34
N ALA A 277 -16.80 1.39 -0.79
CA ALA A 277 -17.88 2.28 -1.18
C ALA A 277 -17.60 2.88 -2.55
N ASN A 278 -18.63 2.98 -3.36
CA ASN A 278 -18.60 3.68 -4.65
C ASN A 278 -18.85 5.19 -4.50
N LYS A 279 -18.35 5.74 -3.42
CA LYS A 279 -18.29 7.17 -3.11
C LYS A 279 -17.11 7.42 -2.19
N ASN A 280 -16.37 8.50 -2.42
CA ASN A 280 -15.37 8.95 -1.47
C ASN A 280 -16.07 9.68 -0.31
N TYR A 281 -15.88 9.17 0.89
CA TYR A 281 -16.41 9.76 2.12
C TYR A 281 -15.29 9.81 3.18
N PRO A 282 -15.42 10.62 4.26
CA PRO A 282 -14.31 10.87 5.17
C PRO A 282 -13.69 9.61 5.79
N ASN A 283 -12.37 9.59 5.90
CA ASN A 283 -11.64 8.51 6.56
C ASN A 283 -12.10 8.30 8.00
N ALA A 284 -12.40 9.38 8.73
CA ALA A 284 -12.87 9.30 10.11
C ALA A 284 -14.13 8.44 10.27
N GLU A 285 -15.07 8.53 9.32
CA GLU A 285 -16.30 7.73 9.31
C GLU A 285 -16.00 6.25 9.02
N ARG A 286 -15.08 5.96 8.09
CA ARG A 286 -14.67 4.58 7.78
C ARG A 286 -14.04 3.90 8.99
N VAL A 287 -13.14 4.61 9.66
CA VAL A 287 -12.46 4.15 10.87
C VAL A 287 -13.48 3.92 12.00
N GLU A 288 -14.43 4.84 12.19
CA GLU A 288 -15.49 4.70 13.20
C GLU A 288 -16.35 3.46 12.96
N ILE A 289 -16.78 3.24 11.73
CA ILE A 289 -17.58 2.06 11.36
C ILE A 289 -16.80 0.77 11.70
N ALA A 290 -15.54 0.69 11.27
CA ALA A 290 -14.71 -0.48 11.53
C ALA A 290 -14.48 -0.72 13.03
N HIS A 291 -14.21 0.35 13.79
CA HIS A 291 -14.00 0.28 15.23
C HIS A 291 -15.29 -0.15 15.98
N LYS A 292 -16.47 0.35 15.58
CA LYS A 292 -17.75 -0.09 16.11
C LYS A 292 -18.01 -1.57 15.85
N ILE A 293 -17.73 -2.06 14.63
CA ILE A 293 -17.87 -3.48 14.29
C ILE A 293 -16.95 -4.31 15.20
N TYR A 294 -15.70 -3.90 15.36
CA TYR A 294 -14.76 -4.58 16.25
C TYR A 294 -15.27 -4.64 17.69
N SER A 295 -15.70 -3.52 18.25
CA SER A 295 -16.19 -3.43 19.63
C SER A 295 -17.41 -4.31 19.86
N ASN A 296 -18.34 -4.31 18.92
CA ASN A 296 -19.54 -5.14 19.01
C ASN A 296 -19.25 -6.64 18.95
N LEU A 297 -18.31 -7.06 18.10
CA LEU A 297 -17.96 -8.46 17.93
C LEU A 297 -17.05 -9.00 19.05
N THR A 298 -16.26 -8.15 19.67
CA THR A 298 -15.31 -8.58 20.72
C THR A 298 -15.80 -8.30 22.15
N GLY A 299 -16.97 -7.67 22.31
CA GLY A 299 -17.55 -7.35 23.62
C GLY A 299 -16.78 -6.31 24.42
N LYS A 300 -15.92 -5.52 23.77
CA LYS A 300 -15.19 -4.40 24.38
C LYS A 300 -15.82 -3.09 23.93
N GLN A 301 -16.44 -2.41 24.88
CA GLN A 301 -16.83 -0.99 24.73
C GLN A 301 -15.62 -0.08 24.86
#